data_62d6a896ef61c30455eb64ccac67e945
#
_entry.id   62d6a896ef61c30455eb64ccac67e945
#
_cell.length_a   1.000
_cell.length_b   1.000
_cell.length_c   1.000
_cell.angle_alpha   90.00
_cell.angle_beta   90.00
_cell.angle_gamma   90.00
#
_symmetry.space_group_name_H-M   'P 1'
#
loop_
_entity.id
_entity.type
_entity.pdbx_description
1 polymer ?
#
loop_
_entity_poly.entity_id
_entity_poly.type
_entity_poly.pdbx_seq_one_letter_code
_entity_poly.pdbx_strand_id
1 'polypeptide(L)'
;MSKVNETLIAFADDILKSAKRHLGGRRIGKNKNYGVATGTLKRSLNYRVRVRGNEIREISFGAKGKAKKYAPFISFGVNGTRKNQASPFTFRKQPPSSVFVKWMKAKGIKLRDEKGRFKKRTESNIKSAAFLMARAVKRKGIVGLRFYEKAYTAVSKRYTKKLGAAFAEDIAGKFKANLGNITIKN
;
A
#
# COMPACT_ATOMS: atom_id res chain seq x y z
N MET A 1 -14.42 19.09 17.93
CA MET A 1 -13.12 18.51 17.55
C MET A 1 -12.27 19.67 17.04
N SER A 2 -10.93 19.69 17.27
CA SER A 2 -10.10 20.80 16.76
C SER A 2 -10.02 20.72 15.22
N LYS A 3 -9.82 21.87 14.57
CA LYS A 3 -9.64 21.97 13.11
C LYS A 3 -8.44 21.15 12.63
N VAL A 4 -7.39 21.09 13.46
CA VAL A 4 -6.22 20.24 13.19
C VAL A 4 -6.61 18.76 13.14
N ASN A 5 -7.40 18.27 14.11
CA ASN A 5 -7.83 16.87 14.13
C ASN A 5 -8.70 16.52 12.91
N GLU A 6 -9.64 17.39 12.53
CA GLU A 6 -10.47 17.19 11.33
C GLU A 6 -9.61 17.12 10.07
N THR A 7 -8.64 18.03 9.95
CA THR A 7 -7.71 18.06 8.83
C THR A 7 -6.82 16.82 8.78
N LEU A 8 -6.36 16.31 9.92
CA LEU A 8 -5.56 15.08 10.01
C LEU A 8 -6.37 13.84 9.61
N ILE A 9 -7.64 13.75 9.99
CA ILE A 9 -8.52 12.65 9.58
C ILE A 9 -8.76 12.72 8.07
N ALA A 10 -9.08 13.89 7.51
CA ALA A 10 -9.24 14.07 6.07
C ALA A 10 -7.96 13.71 5.29
N PHE A 11 -6.79 14.05 5.84
CA PHE A 11 -5.50 13.65 5.29
C PHE A 11 -5.33 12.12 5.27
N ALA A 12 -5.68 11.44 6.36
CA ALA A 12 -5.59 9.99 6.45
C ALA A 12 -6.53 9.29 5.46
N ASP A 13 -7.75 9.80 5.29
CA ASP A 13 -8.72 9.28 4.32
C ASP A 13 -8.21 9.43 2.89
N ASP A 14 -7.64 10.57 2.55
CA ASP A 14 -7.09 10.82 1.22
C ASP A 14 -5.85 9.95 0.94
N ILE A 15 -4.98 9.73 1.93
CA ILE A 15 -3.87 8.76 1.81
C ILE A 15 -4.43 7.36 1.58
N LEU A 16 -5.41 6.92 2.35
CA LEU A 16 -6.01 5.59 2.20
C LEU A 16 -6.64 5.40 0.82
N LYS A 17 -7.39 6.39 0.34
CA LYS A 17 -8.00 6.43 -1.00
C LYS A 17 -6.94 6.37 -2.10
N SER A 18 -5.87 7.14 -1.96
CA SER A 18 -4.73 7.16 -2.88
C SER A 18 -3.97 5.83 -2.88
N ALA A 19 -3.70 5.25 -1.69
CA ALA A 19 -3.04 3.94 -1.55
C ALA A 19 -3.84 2.82 -2.24
N LYS A 20 -5.16 2.82 -2.08
CA LYS A 20 -6.06 1.89 -2.77
C LYS A 20 -6.00 2.04 -4.30
N ARG A 21 -5.80 3.25 -4.83
CA ARG A 21 -5.57 3.50 -6.27
C ARG A 21 -4.21 2.97 -6.72
N HIS A 22 -3.13 3.30 -6.00
CA HIS A 22 -1.77 2.85 -6.32
C HIS A 22 -1.63 1.33 -6.25
N LEU A 23 -2.33 0.66 -5.33
CA LEU A 23 -2.35 -0.79 -5.25
C LEU A 23 -2.96 -1.43 -6.50
N GLY A 24 -4.00 -0.80 -7.09
CA GLY A 24 -4.65 -1.28 -8.31
C GLY A 24 -4.02 -0.80 -9.62
N GLY A 25 -3.12 0.19 -9.58
CA GLY A 25 -2.75 1.02 -10.73
C GLY A 25 -1.57 0.55 -11.58
N ARG A 26 -0.85 -0.51 -11.20
CA ARG A 26 0.30 -0.94 -12.02
C ARG A 26 -0.16 -1.77 -13.21
N ARG A 27 -0.28 -1.12 -14.38
CA ARG A 27 -0.43 -1.80 -15.67
C ARG A 27 0.96 -2.33 -16.11
N ILE A 28 1.07 -3.64 -16.30
CA ILE A 28 2.20 -4.25 -16.97
C ILE A 28 1.66 -4.73 -18.33
N GLY A 29 2.01 -4.03 -19.42
CA GLY A 29 1.48 -4.27 -20.76
C GLY A 29 0.08 -3.70 -20.98
N LYS A 30 -0.48 -3.93 -22.17
CA LYS A 30 -1.80 -3.41 -22.60
C LYS A 30 -2.99 -3.92 -21.78
N ASN A 31 -2.82 -4.96 -20.95
CA ASN A 31 -3.93 -5.62 -20.26
C ASN A 31 -3.60 -5.97 -18.80
N LYS A 32 -4.44 -5.45 -17.89
CA LYS A 32 -4.77 -5.90 -16.53
C LYS A 32 -3.81 -5.49 -15.39
N ASN A 33 -4.43 -5.08 -14.29
CA ASN A 33 -3.82 -4.78 -13.00
C ASN A 33 -3.22 -6.03 -12.35
N TYR A 34 -1.94 -6.27 -12.53
CA TYR A 34 -1.25 -7.42 -11.92
C TYR A 34 -1.15 -7.34 -10.39
N GLY A 35 -1.30 -6.15 -9.81
CA GLY A 35 -1.21 -5.95 -8.36
C GLY A 35 -2.41 -6.45 -7.55
N VAL A 36 -3.55 -6.67 -8.19
CA VAL A 36 -4.79 -7.09 -7.52
C VAL A 36 -5.29 -8.40 -8.10
N ALA A 37 -5.13 -9.51 -7.36
CA ALA A 37 -5.67 -10.80 -7.77
C ALA A 37 -7.16 -10.92 -7.38
N THR A 38 -7.47 -10.78 -6.08
CA THR A 38 -8.81 -10.96 -5.52
C THR A 38 -9.41 -9.68 -4.95
N GLY A 39 -8.64 -8.59 -4.90
CA GLY A 39 -9.03 -7.34 -4.26
C GLY A 39 -9.01 -7.35 -2.71
N THR A 40 -8.69 -8.47 -2.09
CA THR A 40 -8.71 -8.63 -0.64
C THR A 40 -7.81 -7.60 0.05
N LEU A 41 -6.56 -7.43 -0.41
CA LEU A 41 -5.66 -6.44 0.17
C LEU A 41 -6.24 -5.02 0.03
N LYS A 42 -6.73 -4.65 -1.15
CA LYS A 42 -7.32 -3.33 -1.39
C LYS A 42 -8.47 -3.03 -0.44
N ARG A 43 -9.36 -4.02 -0.19
CA ARG A 43 -10.49 -3.87 0.75
C ARG A 43 -10.05 -3.83 2.21
N SER A 44 -8.95 -4.52 2.56
CA SER A 44 -8.44 -4.61 3.93
C SER A 44 -7.58 -3.44 4.36
N LEU A 45 -7.14 -2.57 3.43
CA LEU A 45 -6.36 -1.38 3.80
C LEU A 45 -7.20 -0.46 4.68
N ASN A 46 -6.59 -0.04 5.79
CA ASN A 46 -7.20 0.88 6.74
C ASN A 46 -6.11 1.71 7.45
N TYR A 47 -6.56 2.64 8.29
CA TYR A 47 -5.71 3.32 9.26
C TYR A 47 -6.31 3.21 10.67
N ARG A 48 -5.52 3.48 11.66
CA ARG A 48 -5.91 3.60 13.06
C ARG A 48 -5.47 4.95 13.57
N VAL A 49 -6.30 5.56 14.40
CA VAL A 49 -6.01 6.83 15.05
C VAL A 49 -5.80 6.56 16.54
N ARG A 50 -4.71 7.04 17.10
CA ARG A 50 -4.46 7.05 18.53
C ARG A 50 -4.63 8.49 19.03
N VAL A 51 -5.52 8.65 20.00
CA VAL A 51 -5.84 9.94 20.60
C VAL A 51 -5.33 9.96 22.04
N ARG A 52 -4.85 11.10 22.49
CA ARG A 52 -4.53 11.37 23.91
C ARG A 52 -5.16 12.70 24.30
N GLY A 53 -6.11 12.66 25.26
CA GLY A 53 -7.02 13.79 25.48
C GLY A 53 -7.82 14.09 24.20
N ASN A 54 -7.83 15.34 23.79
CA ASN A 54 -8.53 15.79 22.58
C ASN A 54 -7.64 15.89 21.34
N GLU A 55 -6.40 15.36 21.39
CA GLU A 55 -5.42 15.50 20.31
C GLU A 55 -5.09 14.15 19.66
N ILE A 56 -5.03 14.13 18.34
CA ILE A 56 -4.51 12.99 17.60
C ILE A 56 -3.00 12.96 17.74
N ARG A 57 -2.47 11.87 18.31
CA ARG A 57 -1.03 11.66 18.49
C ARG A 57 -0.39 10.85 17.38
N GLU A 58 -1.14 9.93 16.81
CA GLU A 58 -0.60 9.03 15.81
C GLU A 58 -1.70 8.57 14.86
N ILE A 59 -1.36 8.51 13.57
CA ILE A 59 -2.15 7.84 12.55
C ILE A 59 -1.28 6.77 11.91
N SER A 60 -1.64 5.50 12.13
CA SER A 60 -0.91 4.36 11.61
C SER A 60 -1.70 3.64 10.50
N PHE A 61 -1.05 3.44 9.35
CA PHE A 61 -1.65 2.79 8.19
C PHE A 61 -1.29 1.30 8.14
N GLY A 62 -2.25 0.47 7.71
CA GLY A 62 -2.04 -0.97 7.66
C GLY A 62 -3.12 -1.71 6.89
N ALA A 63 -3.17 -3.02 7.10
CA ALA A 63 -4.19 -3.90 6.56
C ALA A 63 -4.82 -4.73 7.68
N LYS A 64 -6.10 -5.06 7.55
CA LYS A 64 -6.84 -5.91 8.50
C LYS A 64 -6.81 -7.39 8.11
N GLY A 65 -7.07 -8.26 9.08
CA GLY A 65 -7.25 -9.69 8.89
C GLY A 65 -6.04 -10.39 8.26
N LYS A 66 -6.29 -11.38 7.43
CA LYS A 66 -5.24 -12.19 6.76
C LYS A 66 -4.29 -11.35 5.90
N ALA A 67 -4.75 -10.20 5.38
CA ALA A 67 -3.94 -9.32 4.55
C ALA A 67 -2.79 -8.64 5.31
N LYS A 68 -2.90 -8.47 6.64
CA LYS A 68 -1.83 -7.92 7.49
C LYS A 68 -0.51 -8.70 7.33
N LYS A 69 -0.58 -10.02 7.16
CA LYS A 69 0.61 -10.89 7.07
C LYS A 69 1.40 -10.71 5.78
N TYR A 70 0.74 -10.35 4.67
CA TYR A 70 1.43 -10.26 3.36
C TYR A 70 1.49 -8.84 2.79
N ALA A 71 0.76 -7.89 3.35
CA ALA A 71 0.79 -6.49 2.92
C ALA A 71 2.21 -5.88 2.88
N PRO A 72 3.10 -6.11 3.88
CA PRO A 72 4.47 -5.60 3.84
C PRO A 72 5.26 -6.13 2.64
N PHE A 73 5.14 -7.41 2.30
CA PHE A 73 5.84 -8.00 1.15
C PHE A 73 5.36 -7.42 -0.19
N ILE A 74 4.08 -7.05 -0.28
CA ILE A 74 3.55 -6.38 -1.48
C ILE A 74 4.00 -4.91 -1.53
N SER A 75 4.04 -4.23 -0.37
CA SER A 75 4.47 -2.84 -0.29
C SER A 75 5.97 -2.68 -0.59
N PHE A 76 6.81 -3.39 0.14
CA PHE A 76 8.27 -3.26 0.04
C PHE A 76 8.91 -4.18 -1.00
N GLY A 77 8.18 -5.21 -1.42
CA GLY A 77 8.74 -6.26 -2.27
C GLY A 77 9.59 -7.26 -1.49
N VAL A 78 10.40 -8.02 -2.21
CA VAL A 78 11.33 -9.00 -1.64
C VAL A 78 12.59 -9.05 -2.50
N ASN A 79 13.77 -8.97 -1.91
CA ASN A 79 15.04 -9.11 -2.61
C ASN A 79 15.20 -10.53 -3.18
N GLY A 80 15.74 -10.63 -4.37
CA GLY A 80 16.16 -11.89 -4.94
C GLY A 80 17.60 -12.24 -4.56
N THR A 81 18.02 -13.47 -4.86
CA THR A 81 19.42 -13.92 -4.63
C THR A 81 20.43 -13.26 -5.57
N ARG A 82 19.97 -12.72 -6.71
CA ARG A 82 20.82 -12.05 -7.71
C ARG A 82 20.48 -10.59 -7.91
N LYS A 83 19.30 -10.14 -7.45
CA LYS A 83 18.86 -8.76 -7.65
C LYS A 83 18.32 -8.19 -6.35
N ASN A 84 18.95 -7.11 -5.88
CA ASN A 84 18.44 -6.33 -4.77
C ASN A 84 17.27 -5.44 -5.26
N GLN A 85 16.14 -5.47 -4.53
CA GLN A 85 14.95 -4.66 -4.79
C GLN A 85 14.78 -3.54 -3.76
N ALA A 86 15.82 -3.24 -2.98
CA ALA A 86 15.78 -2.30 -1.85
C ALA A 86 14.65 -2.63 -0.87
N SER A 87 14.46 -3.92 -0.59
CA SER A 87 13.45 -4.43 0.33
C SER A 87 14.10 -4.89 1.64
N PRO A 88 13.42 -4.75 2.81
CA PRO A 88 13.88 -5.36 4.06
C PRO A 88 13.73 -6.89 4.06
N PHE A 89 13.05 -7.46 3.05
CA PHE A 89 12.81 -8.90 2.96
C PHE A 89 13.67 -9.54 1.86
N THR A 90 14.16 -10.76 2.11
CA THR A 90 14.98 -11.51 1.15
C THR A 90 14.50 -12.94 1.02
N PHE A 91 14.48 -13.48 -0.20
CA PHE A 91 14.21 -14.89 -0.44
C PHE A 91 15.41 -15.76 -0.04
N ARG A 92 15.27 -16.55 1.03
CA ARG A 92 16.23 -17.58 1.39
C ARG A 92 15.99 -18.89 0.64
N LYS A 93 14.71 -19.28 0.50
CA LYS A 93 14.27 -20.50 -0.19
C LYS A 93 13.44 -20.16 -1.41
N GLN A 94 13.38 -21.07 -2.39
CA GLN A 94 12.51 -20.93 -3.54
C GLN A 94 11.04 -21.02 -3.09
N PRO A 95 10.18 -20.08 -3.53
CA PRO A 95 8.75 -20.19 -3.27
C PRO A 95 8.17 -21.48 -3.86
N PRO A 96 7.18 -22.11 -3.21
CA PRO A 96 6.54 -23.32 -3.75
C PRO A 96 5.91 -23.05 -5.11
N SER A 97 6.20 -23.90 -6.11
CA SER A 97 5.64 -23.75 -7.47
C SER A 97 4.11 -23.87 -7.50
N SER A 98 3.51 -24.59 -6.55
CA SER A 98 2.05 -24.71 -6.41
C SER A 98 1.33 -23.36 -6.26
N VAL A 99 1.97 -22.38 -5.63
CA VAL A 99 1.43 -21.01 -5.50
C VAL A 99 1.30 -20.35 -6.88
N PHE A 100 2.30 -20.56 -7.74
CA PHE A 100 2.28 -20.02 -9.11
C PHE A 100 1.30 -20.77 -10.01
N VAL A 101 1.10 -22.07 -9.82
CA VAL A 101 0.04 -22.84 -10.52
C VAL A 101 -1.33 -22.21 -10.22
N LYS A 102 -1.67 -22.01 -8.94
CA LYS A 102 -2.92 -21.36 -8.52
C LYS A 102 -3.06 -19.96 -9.09
N TRP A 103 -2.00 -19.17 -9.04
CA TRP A 103 -1.97 -17.81 -9.56
C TRP A 103 -2.16 -17.76 -11.07
N MET A 104 -1.48 -18.63 -11.83
CA MET A 104 -1.62 -18.73 -13.28
C MET A 104 -3.03 -19.13 -13.71
N LYS A 105 -3.66 -20.07 -12.97
CA LYS A 105 -5.06 -20.46 -13.19
C LYS A 105 -6.00 -19.29 -12.95
N ALA A 106 -5.86 -18.60 -11.81
CA ALA A 106 -6.70 -17.45 -11.44
C ALA A 106 -6.58 -16.26 -12.40
N LYS A 107 -5.39 -16.04 -12.98
CA LYS A 107 -5.11 -14.93 -13.92
C LYS A 107 -5.32 -15.30 -15.38
N GLY A 108 -5.64 -16.54 -15.70
CA GLY A 108 -5.81 -16.98 -17.08
C GLY A 108 -4.54 -16.80 -17.93
N ILE A 109 -3.33 -16.97 -17.33
CA ILE A 109 -2.07 -16.71 -18.01
C ILE A 109 -1.88 -17.68 -19.16
N LYS A 110 -1.71 -17.15 -20.37
CA LYS A 110 -1.41 -17.92 -21.57
C LYS A 110 0.08 -18.27 -21.61
N LEU A 111 0.40 -19.54 -21.81
CA LEU A 111 1.77 -20.02 -21.97
C LEU A 111 2.27 -19.77 -23.38
N ARG A 112 3.56 -19.47 -23.52
CA ARG A 112 4.24 -19.31 -24.81
C ARG A 112 5.46 -20.23 -24.88
N ASP A 113 5.80 -20.68 -26.08
CA ASP A 113 7.04 -21.39 -26.38
C ASP A 113 8.20 -20.40 -26.54
N GLU A 114 9.41 -20.91 -26.81
CA GLU A 114 10.61 -20.11 -27.03
C GLU A 114 10.50 -19.18 -28.24
N LYS A 115 9.70 -19.57 -29.25
CA LYS A 115 9.40 -18.78 -30.45
C LYS A 115 8.23 -17.80 -30.23
N GLY A 116 7.71 -17.68 -29.00
CA GLY A 116 6.63 -16.74 -28.65
C GLY A 116 5.23 -17.22 -29.03
N ARG A 117 5.05 -18.42 -29.61
CA ARG A 117 3.76 -18.98 -30.00
C ARG A 117 2.99 -19.52 -28.79
N PHE A 118 1.68 -19.51 -28.84
CA PHE A 118 0.86 -20.02 -27.75
C PHE A 118 1.00 -21.55 -27.61
N LYS A 119 1.29 -21.99 -26.38
CA LYS A 119 1.43 -23.38 -26.00
C LYS A 119 0.11 -23.92 -25.44
N LYS A 120 -0.22 -25.19 -25.74
CA LYS A 120 -1.39 -25.87 -25.13
C LYS A 120 -1.30 -25.79 -23.60
N ARG A 121 -2.42 -25.49 -22.96
CA ARG A 121 -2.51 -25.31 -21.50
C ARG A 121 -2.75 -26.62 -20.79
N THR A 122 -1.86 -27.59 -20.97
CA THR A 122 -1.87 -28.85 -20.24
C THR A 122 -1.38 -28.64 -18.79
N GLU A 123 -1.75 -29.56 -17.91
CA GLU A 123 -1.32 -29.48 -16.52
C GLU A 123 0.21 -29.55 -16.37
N SER A 124 0.86 -30.40 -17.17
CA SER A 124 2.34 -30.49 -17.24
C SER A 124 2.97 -29.16 -17.63
N ASN A 125 2.49 -28.51 -18.70
CA ASN A 125 2.99 -27.22 -19.14
C ASN A 125 2.80 -26.12 -18.09
N ILE A 126 1.68 -26.15 -17.36
CA ILE A 126 1.44 -25.23 -16.25
C ILE A 126 2.41 -25.48 -15.10
N LYS A 127 2.66 -26.74 -14.71
CA LYS A 127 3.60 -27.09 -13.64
C LYS A 127 5.02 -26.68 -14.01
N SER A 128 5.47 -26.94 -15.23
CA SER A 128 6.80 -26.53 -15.73
C SER A 128 6.96 -25.00 -15.71
N ALA A 129 6.00 -24.27 -16.23
CA ALA A 129 6.02 -22.82 -16.22
C ALA A 129 6.01 -22.23 -14.79
N ALA A 130 5.23 -22.82 -13.88
CA ALA A 130 5.17 -22.42 -12.47
C ALA A 130 6.51 -22.65 -11.76
N PHE A 131 7.21 -23.73 -12.06
CA PHE A 131 8.56 -23.99 -11.54
C PHE A 131 9.56 -22.95 -12.02
N LEU A 132 9.58 -22.64 -13.32
CA LEU A 132 10.43 -21.60 -13.88
C LEU A 132 10.14 -20.22 -13.27
N MET A 133 8.87 -19.90 -13.06
CA MET A 133 8.45 -18.66 -12.37
C MET A 133 8.97 -18.62 -10.93
N ALA A 134 8.83 -19.71 -10.17
CA ALA A 134 9.31 -19.80 -8.80
C ALA A 134 10.84 -19.56 -8.74
N ARG A 135 11.57 -20.20 -9.66
CA ARG A 135 13.03 -20.00 -9.80
C ARG A 135 13.39 -18.56 -10.19
N ALA A 136 12.66 -17.96 -11.12
CA ALA A 136 12.88 -16.59 -11.52
C ALA A 136 12.60 -15.60 -10.37
N VAL A 137 11.53 -15.82 -9.61
CA VAL A 137 11.21 -15.02 -8.42
C VAL A 137 12.28 -15.14 -7.34
N LYS A 138 12.79 -16.34 -7.06
CA LYS A 138 13.93 -16.51 -6.14
C LYS A 138 15.14 -15.68 -6.60
N ARG A 139 15.47 -15.70 -7.88
CA ARG A 139 16.66 -15.01 -8.41
C ARG A 139 16.50 -13.50 -8.49
N LYS A 140 15.36 -13.03 -8.99
CA LYS A 140 15.11 -11.61 -9.30
C LYS A 140 14.42 -10.86 -8.17
N GLY A 141 13.78 -11.56 -7.23
CA GLY A 141 12.93 -10.95 -6.21
C GLY A 141 11.60 -10.47 -6.77
N ILE A 142 10.88 -9.74 -5.94
CA ILE A 142 9.61 -9.10 -6.26
C ILE A 142 9.74 -7.61 -6.01
N VAL A 143 9.47 -6.79 -7.01
CA VAL A 143 9.47 -5.33 -6.88
C VAL A 143 8.29 -4.88 -6.02
N GLY A 144 8.54 -4.11 -4.98
CA GLY A 144 7.50 -3.53 -4.14
C GLY A 144 6.66 -2.49 -4.86
N LEU A 145 5.38 -2.44 -4.53
CA LEU A 145 4.47 -1.42 -5.08
C LEU A 145 4.60 -0.06 -4.39
N ARG A 146 5.08 -0.03 -3.13
CA ARG A 146 5.26 1.15 -2.28
C ARG A 146 4.02 2.05 -2.26
N PHE A 147 2.85 1.41 -2.15
CA PHE A 147 1.57 2.09 -2.36
C PHE A 147 1.25 3.14 -1.29
N TYR A 148 1.66 2.97 -0.04
CA TYR A 148 1.52 3.98 1.00
C TYR A 148 2.49 5.15 0.82
N GLU A 149 3.76 4.88 0.50
CA GLU A 149 4.76 5.93 0.24
C GLU A 149 4.33 6.82 -0.93
N LYS A 150 3.90 6.21 -2.03
CA LYS A 150 3.38 6.93 -3.20
C LYS A 150 2.12 7.73 -2.88
N ALA A 151 1.23 7.16 -2.07
CA ALA A 151 0.02 7.85 -1.63
C ALA A 151 0.37 9.07 -0.78
N TYR A 152 1.29 8.91 0.18
CA TYR A 152 1.77 10.00 1.02
C TYR A 152 2.38 11.13 0.18
N THR A 153 3.31 10.81 -0.72
CA THR A 153 3.95 11.81 -1.60
C THR A 153 2.93 12.55 -2.47
N ALA A 154 1.89 11.86 -2.96
CA ALA A 154 0.86 12.46 -3.80
C ALA A 154 -0.08 13.40 -3.04
N VAL A 155 -0.24 13.19 -1.72
CA VAL A 155 -1.24 13.90 -0.92
C VAL A 155 -0.61 14.96 -0.01
N SER A 156 0.61 14.73 0.51
CA SER A 156 1.26 15.55 1.53
C SER A 156 1.36 17.04 1.18
N LYS A 157 1.80 17.36 -0.05
CA LYS A 157 1.98 18.76 -0.48
C LYS A 157 0.70 19.59 -0.32
N ARG A 158 -0.46 19.01 -0.61
CA ARG A 158 -1.76 19.69 -0.49
C ARG A 158 -2.14 19.93 0.98
N TYR A 159 -1.80 18.98 1.85
CA TYR A 159 -2.17 19.06 3.26
C TYR A 159 -1.21 19.89 4.12
N THR A 160 0.01 20.14 3.69
CA THR A 160 0.94 21.03 4.41
C THR A 160 0.32 22.41 4.62
N LYS A 161 -0.25 23.01 3.57
CA LYS A 161 -0.92 24.33 3.68
C LYS A 161 -2.20 24.26 4.52
N LYS A 162 -3.02 23.22 4.35
CA LYS A 162 -4.27 23.04 5.11
C LYS A 162 -4.01 22.86 6.61
N LEU A 163 -2.99 22.08 6.97
CA LEU A 163 -2.61 21.88 8.37
C LEU A 163 -2.09 23.20 8.98
N GLY A 164 -1.27 23.96 8.26
CA GLY A 164 -0.83 25.27 8.73
C GLY A 164 -1.99 26.22 9.03
N ALA A 165 -2.98 26.31 8.14
CA ALA A 165 -4.18 27.10 8.35
C ALA A 165 -5.00 26.59 9.55
N ALA A 166 -5.21 25.27 9.68
CA ALA A 166 -5.95 24.69 10.79
C ALA A 166 -5.25 24.93 12.15
N PHE A 167 -3.94 24.88 12.20
CA PHE A 167 -3.17 25.25 13.40
C PHE A 167 -3.37 26.73 13.76
N ALA A 168 -3.30 27.63 12.79
CA ALA A 168 -3.53 29.05 13.03
C ALA A 168 -4.94 29.32 13.58
N GLU A 169 -5.98 28.68 13.02
CA GLU A 169 -7.36 28.79 13.51
C GLU A 169 -7.50 28.27 14.96
N ASP A 170 -6.94 27.10 15.26
CA ASP A 170 -7.02 26.52 16.62
C ASP A 170 -6.29 27.39 17.66
N ILE A 171 -5.14 27.98 17.29
CA ILE A 171 -4.41 28.91 18.15
C ILE A 171 -5.22 30.19 18.36
N ALA A 172 -5.72 30.82 17.29
CA ALA A 172 -6.52 32.05 17.38
C ALA A 172 -7.78 31.82 18.24
N GLY A 173 -8.44 30.65 18.10
CA GLY A 173 -9.59 30.28 18.94
C GLY A 173 -9.23 30.18 20.42
N LYS A 174 -8.09 29.56 20.76
CA LYS A 174 -7.60 29.49 22.14
C LYS A 174 -7.25 30.86 22.72
N PHE A 175 -6.62 31.76 21.95
CA PHE A 175 -6.34 33.10 22.35
C PHE A 175 -7.61 33.90 22.66
N LYS A 176 -8.62 33.85 21.74
CA LYS A 176 -9.90 34.55 21.97
C LYS A 176 -10.62 34.04 23.21
N ALA A 177 -10.62 32.72 23.45
CA ALA A 177 -11.23 32.15 24.65
C ALA A 177 -10.53 32.62 25.95
N ASN A 178 -9.20 32.70 25.94
CA ASN A 178 -8.43 33.16 27.08
C ASN A 178 -8.60 34.66 27.33
N LEU A 179 -8.65 35.49 26.29
CA LEU A 179 -8.88 36.94 26.43
C LEU A 179 -10.30 37.25 26.90
N GLY A 180 -11.31 36.46 26.47
CA GLY A 180 -12.69 36.61 26.96
C GLY A 180 -12.88 36.28 28.45
N ASN A 181 -11.93 35.60 29.08
CA ASN A 181 -11.92 35.27 30.52
C ASN A 181 -11.16 36.26 31.37
N ILE A 182 -10.53 37.29 30.79
CA ILE A 182 -9.84 38.34 31.53
C ILE A 182 -10.87 39.42 31.93
N THR A 183 -11.50 39.23 33.08
CA THR A 183 -12.29 40.30 33.71
C THR A 183 -11.32 41.32 34.29
N ILE A 184 -11.23 42.48 33.67
CA ILE A 184 -10.49 43.62 34.26
C ILE A 184 -11.27 44.03 35.50
N LYS A 185 -10.80 43.70 36.71
CA LYS A 185 -11.29 44.27 37.96
C LYS A 185 -10.75 45.68 38.03
N ASN A 186 -11.63 46.66 37.82
CA ASN A 186 -11.38 48.07 38.21
C ASN A 186 -11.44 48.23 39.71
#